data_df025d5c0ab4a90ff54ccae98018ea3c
#
_entry.id   df025d5c0ab4a90ff54ccae98018ea3c
#
_cell.length_a   1.000
_cell.length_b   1.000
_cell.length_c   1.000
_cell.angle_alpha   90.00
_cell.angle_beta   90.00
_cell.angle_gamma   90.00
#
_symmetry.space_group_name_H-M   'P 1'
#
loop_
_entity.id
_entity.type
_entity.pdbx_description
1 polymer ?
#
loop_
_entity_poly.entity_id
_entity_poly.type
_entity_poly.pdbx_seq_one_letter_code
_entity_poly.pdbx_strand_id
1 'polypeptide(L)'
;MARTLEEFENLSFRDAPKIVVRPPGPKARALLEKQKEVDSRAVYYPTVIPTAWEAGRGATLKDVDGNTYIDFMSGISVLNVGHSNPQVVEAVKRQLDKLTHALDIPTPQRIQLVEKLVQIAPGGLRGNSRVLFGGPTGSDAIEGALKVAKFN
;
A
#
# COMPACT_ATOMS: atom_id res chain seq x y z
N MET A 1 8.95 -21.36 -12.17
CA MET A 1 8.15 -22.34 -11.42
C MET A 1 6.71 -21.86 -11.37
N ALA A 2 5.76 -22.67 -11.85
CA ALA A 2 4.33 -22.35 -11.71
C ALA A 2 3.96 -22.46 -10.22
N ARG A 3 3.27 -21.43 -9.69
CA ARG A 3 2.76 -21.44 -8.31
C ARG A 3 1.70 -22.51 -8.16
N THR A 4 1.70 -23.24 -7.06
CA THR A 4 0.66 -24.22 -6.75
C THR A 4 -0.64 -23.52 -6.35
N LEU A 5 -1.78 -24.19 -6.52
CA LEU A 5 -3.09 -23.65 -6.10
C LEU A 5 -3.12 -23.29 -4.60
N GLU A 6 -2.41 -24.02 -3.74
CA GLU A 6 -2.26 -23.73 -2.31
C GLU A 6 -1.61 -22.37 -2.03
N GLU A 7 -0.66 -21.92 -2.86
CA GLU A 7 -0.05 -20.59 -2.70
C GLU A 7 -1.06 -19.47 -2.96
N PHE A 8 -2.05 -19.69 -3.85
CA PHE A 8 -3.13 -18.72 -4.12
C PHE A 8 -4.22 -18.74 -3.05
N GLU A 9 -4.51 -19.88 -2.44
CA GLU A 9 -5.51 -20.00 -1.35
C GLU A 9 -5.17 -19.14 -0.13
N ASN A 10 -3.88 -18.88 0.11
CA ASN A 10 -3.41 -18.04 1.20
C ASN A 10 -3.41 -16.53 0.88
N LEU A 11 -3.75 -16.13 -0.35
CA LEU A 11 -3.78 -14.73 -0.80
C LEU A 11 -5.15 -14.07 -0.69
N SER A 12 -6.13 -14.70 -0.02
CA SER A 12 -7.47 -14.13 0.17
C SER A 12 -8.13 -14.67 1.43
N PHE A 13 -9.13 -13.96 1.94
CA PHE A 13 -10.08 -14.55 2.88
C PHE A 13 -11.03 -15.47 2.10
N ARG A 14 -11.09 -16.75 2.45
CA ARG A 14 -11.82 -17.79 1.69
C ARG A 14 -13.31 -17.52 1.58
N ASP A 15 -13.90 -16.83 2.54
CA ASP A 15 -15.32 -16.52 2.61
C ASP A 15 -15.68 -15.09 2.14
N ALA A 16 -14.73 -14.40 1.51
CA ALA A 16 -15.00 -13.08 0.93
C ALA A 16 -15.68 -13.20 -0.45
N PRO A 17 -16.71 -12.36 -0.75
CA PRO A 17 -17.30 -11.36 0.14
C PRO A 17 -18.36 -11.96 1.06
N LYS A 18 -18.44 -11.48 2.32
CA LYS A 18 -19.44 -11.91 3.28
C LYS A 18 -19.79 -10.78 4.24
N ILE A 19 -21.07 -10.42 4.29
CA ILE A 19 -21.58 -9.43 5.22
C ILE A 19 -22.27 -10.15 6.37
N VAL A 20 -21.69 -10.06 7.57
CA VAL A 20 -22.24 -10.67 8.80
C VAL A 20 -23.03 -9.65 9.63
N VAL A 21 -22.71 -8.36 9.49
CA VAL A 21 -23.45 -7.25 10.09
C VAL A 21 -23.49 -6.07 9.11
N ARG A 22 -24.62 -5.38 9.03
CA ARG A 22 -24.78 -4.23 8.12
C ARG A 22 -23.73 -3.15 8.39
N PRO A 23 -22.88 -2.79 7.42
CA PRO A 23 -21.89 -1.72 7.57
C PRO A 23 -22.56 -0.31 7.68
N PRO A 24 -21.97 0.60 8.50
CA PRO A 24 -20.96 0.33 9.50
C PRO A 24 -21.56 -0.44 10.69
N GLY A 25 -20.88 -1.51 11.13
CA GLY A 25 -21.26 -2.25 12.33
C GLY A 25 -20.94 -1.48 13.63
N PRO A 26 -21.25 -2.00 14.79
CA PRO A 26 -21.10 -1.27 16.05
C PRO A 26 -19.64 -0.88 16.36
N LYS A 27 -18.68 -1.76 16.10
CA LYS A 27 -17.25 -1.46 16.34
C LYS A 27 -16.73 -0.41 15.36
N ALA A 28 -17.10 -0.52 14.08
CA ALA A 28 -16.74 0.47 13.08
C ALA A 28 -17.32 1.85 13.42
N ARG A 29 -18.59 1.92 13.85
CA ARG A 29 -19.21 3.19 14.30
C ARG A 29 -18.44 3.82 15.45
N ALA A 30 -18.09 3.05 16.47
CA ALA A 30 -17.32 3.56 17.61
C ALA A 30 -15.97 4.15 17.19
N LEU A 31 -15.26 3.49 16.28
CA LEU A 31 -13.98 3.99 15.74
C LEU A 31 -14.16 5.23 14.88
N LEU A 32 -15.20 5.28 14.04
CA LEU A 32 -15.50 6.45 13.21
C LEU A 32 -15.86 7.67 14.06
N GLU A 33 -16.66 7.51 15.11
CA GLU A 33 -16.96 8.61 16.06
C GLU A 33 -15.68 9.07 16.76
N LYS A 34 -14.86 8.12 17.24
CA LYS A 34 -13.58 8.47 17.87
C LYS A 34 -12.65 9.20 16.91
N GLN A 35 -12.59 8.79 15.67
CA GLN A 35 -11.80 9.47 14.63
C GLN A 35 -12.25 10.93 14.45
N LYS A 36 -13.55 11.20 14.40
CA LYS A 36 -14.08 12.57 14.30
C LYS A 36 -13.66 13.48 15.45
N GLU A 37 -13.48 12.91 16.66
CA GLU A 37 -13.05 13.66 17.83
C GLU A 37 -11.57 14.05 17.80
N VAL A 38 -10.71 13.16 17.29
CA VAL A 38 -9.25 13.24 17.48
C VAL A 38 -8.45 13.43 16.20
N ASP A 39 -9.04 13.17 15.03
CA ASP A 39 -8.37 13.25 13.74
C ASP A 39 -8.71 14.56 13.01
N SER A 40 -7.93 14.88 11.99
CA SER A 40 -8.15 16.05 11.15
C SER A 40 -9.48 15.93 10.39
N ARG A 41 -10.18 17.06 10.25
CA ARG A 41 -11.36 17.16 9.38
C ARG A 41 -11.05 17.03 7.89
N ALA A 42 -9.78 16.97 7.51
CA ALA A 42 -9.34 16.74 6.14
C ALA A 42 -9.40 15.27 5.70
N VAL A 43 -9.70 14.31 6.61
CA VAL A 43 -9.90 12.91 6.23
C VAL A 43 -11.21 12.76 5.45
N TYR A 44 -11.10 12.19 4.26
CA TYR A 44 -12.21 12.09 3.31
C TYR A 44 -12.83 10.68 3.24
N TYR A 45 -12.02 9.64 3.18
CA TYR A 45 -12.49 8.27 2.93
C TYR A 45 -13.52 7.75 3.93
N PRO A 46 -13.45 8.04 5.23
CA PRO A 46 -14.49 7.60 6.19
C PRO A 46 -15.88 8.16 5.91
N THR A 47 -15.99 9.23 5.13
CA THR A 47 -17.29 9.82 4.75
C THR A 47 -17.95 9.07 3.59
N VAL A 48 -17.17 8.47 2.69
CA VAL A 48 -17.66 7.74 1.51
C VAL A 48 -17.63 6.22 1.69
N ILE A 49 -16.74 5.73 2.54
CA ILE A 49 -16.62 4.30 2.90
C ILE A 49 -16.65 4.21 4.42
N PRO A 50 -17.84 4.31 5.05
CA PRO A 50 -17.96 4.35 6.50
C PRO A 50 -17.73 2.96 7.11
N THR A 51 -16.46 2.57 7.24
CA THR A 51 -16.03 1.31 7.83
C THR A 51 -14.70 1.49 8.57
N ALA A 52 -14.26 0.46 9.28
CA ALA A 52 -12.95 0.42 9.92
C ALA A 52 -12.28 -0.92 9.60
N TRP A 53 -11.14 -0.86 8.95
CA TRP A 53 -10.42 -2.05 8.51
C TRP A 53 -9.64 -2.70 9.65
N GLU A 54 -9.70 -4.04 9.73
CA GLU A 54 -8.93 -4.86 10.67
C GLU A 54 -7.77 -5.56 9.99
N ALA A 55 -8.01 -6.11 8.79
CA ALA A 55 -7.03 -6.91 8.08
C ALA A 55 -7.24 -6.87 6.56
N GLY A 56 -6.15 -7.12 5.81
CA GLY A 56 -6.19 -7.29 4.37
C GLY A 56 -5.35 -8.48 3.95
N ARG A 57 -5.81 -9.23 2.93
CA ARG A 57 -5.10 -10.36 2.36
C ARG A 57 -5.37 -10.44 0.86
N GLY A 58 -4.32 -10.27 0.04
CA GLY A 58 -4.45 -10.21 -1.42
C GLY A 58 -5.46 -9.16 -1.86
N ALA A 59 -6.49 -9.56 -2.58
CA ALA A 59 -7.57 -8.68 -3.04
C ALA A 59 -8.79 -8.67 -2.10
N THR A 60 -8.62 -9.00 -0.83
CA THR A 60 -9.73 -9.04 0.13
C THR A 60 -9.42 -8.25 1.39
N LEU A 61 -10.45 -7.62 1.96
CA LEU A 61 -10.40 -6.84 3.20
C LEU A 61 -11.37 -7.42 4.23
N LYS A 62 -11.04 -7.24 5.50
CA LYS A 62 -11.89 -7.57 6.62
C LYS A 62 -12.04 -6.34 7.51
N ASP A 63 -13.27 -6.00 7.89
CA ASP A 63 -13.54 -4.94 8.84
C ASP A 63 -13.53 -5.45 10.30
N VAL A 64 -13.51 -4.50 11.24
CA VAL A 64 -13.50 -4.79 12.68
C VAL A 64 -14.77 -5.48 13.21
N ASP A 65 -15.84 -5.46 12.42
CA ASP A 65 -17.11 -6.11 12.73
C ASP A 65 -17.22 -7.53 12.14
N GLY A 66 -16.19 -7.96 11.38
CA GLY A 66 -16.07 -9.31 10.82
C GLY A 66 -16.63 -9.47 9.41
N ASN A 67 -17.10 -8.40 8.76
CA ASN A 67 -17.44 -8.46 7.34
C ASN A 67 -16.20 -8.63 6.49
N THR A 68 -16.30 -9.36 5.39
CA THR A 68 -15.24 -9.50 4.39
C THR A 68 -15.69 -8.95 3.04
N TYR A 69 -14.76 -8.33 2.33
CA TYR A 69 -15.02 -7.61 1.10
C TYR A 69 -13.99 -7.97 0.01
N ILE A 70 -14.36 -7.80 -1.24
CA ILE A 70 -13.40 -7.78 -2.35
C ILE A 70 -12.93 -6.34 -2.55
N ASP A 71 -11.63 -6.13 -2.51
CA ASP A 71 -11.01 -4.82 -2.66
C ASP A 71 -10.71 -4.51 -4.13
N PHE A 72 -11.62 -3.77 -4.77
CA PHE A 72 -11.40 -3.22 -6.11
C PHE A 72 -10.65 -1.89 -6.12
N MET A 73 -10.40 -1.30 -4.95
CA MET A 73 -9.74 0.00 -4.83
C MET A 73 -8.21 -0.15 -4.70
N SER A 74 -7.76 -1.27 -4.14
CA SER A 74 -6.33 -1.63 -4.01
C SER A 74 -5.48 -0.51 -3.37
N GLY A 75 -6.04 0.16 -2.32
CA GLY A 75 -5.39 1.31 -1.69
C GLY A 75 -5.18 2.50 -2.63
N ILE A 76 -6.09 2.71 -3.59
CA ILE A 76 -5.98 3.65 -4.71
C ILE A 76 -4.81 3.26 -5.63
N SER A 77 -4.86 2.02 -6.12
CA SER A 77 -3.90 1.44 -7.08
C SER A 77 -2.43 1.38 -6.59
N VAL A 78 -2.19 1.36 -5.29
CA VAL A 78 -0.82 1.25 -4.73
C VAL A 78 -0.48 -0.15 -4.24
N LEU A 79 -1.47 -1.03 -4.07
CA LEU A 79 -1.29 -2.40 -3.59
C LEU A 79 -1.35 -3.42 -4.73
N ASN A 80 -0.59 -3.21 -5.79
CA ASN A 80 -0.64 -4.01 -7.02
C ASN A 80 -0.32 -5.50 -6.82
N VAL A 81 0.38 -5.85 -5.73
CA VAL A 81 0.67 -7.25 -5.36
C VAL A 81 -0.27 -7.79 -4.27
N GLY A 82 -1.28 -7.02 -3.90
CA GLY A 82 -2.27 -7.34 -2.87
C GLY A 82 -1.82 -7.02 -1.45
N HIS A 83 -2.81 -6.97 -0.55
CA HIS A 83 -2.59 -6.79 0.89
C HIS A 83 -1.78 -7.94 1.47
N SER A 84 -0.84 -7.61 2.36
CA SER A 84 -0.05 -8.58 3.14
C SER A 84 0.57 -9.69 2.29
N ASN A 85 1.08 -9.35 1.09
CA ASN A 85 1.75 -10.33 0.24
C ASN A 85 2.90 -10.98 0.99
N PRO A 86 2.92 -12.33 1.16
CA PRO A 86 3.89 -13.00 2.02
C PRO A 86 5.34 -12.75 1.61
N GLN A 87 5.63 -12.71 0.32
CA GLN A 87 6.99 -12.48 -0.18
C GLN A 87 7.48 -11.06 0.16
N VAL A 88 6.60 -10.06 0.03
CA VAL A 88 6.92 -8.68 0.39
C VAL A 88 7.09 -8.54 1.90
N VAL A 89 6.15 -9.09 2.68
CA VAL A 89 6.20 -9.04 4.16
C VAL A 89 7.50 -9.66 4.68
N GLU A 90 7.87 -10.84 4.21
CA GLU A 90 9.10 -11.50 4.64
C GLU A 90 10.37 -10.75 4.20
N ALA A 91 10.35 -10.14 3.01
CA ALA A 91 11.47 -9.30 2.57
C ALA A 91 11.63 -8.06 3.46
N VAL A 92 10.51 -7.40 3.82
CA VAL A 92 10.50 -6.25 4.73
C VAL A 92 11.01 -6.65 6.12
N LYS A 93 10.52 -7.73 6.71
CA LYS A 93 10.98 -8.23 8.02
C LYS A 93 12.49 -8.47 8.02
N ARG A 94 13.02 -9.20 7.04
CA ARG A 94 14.47 -9.46 6.92
C ARG A 94 15.29 -8.18 6.77
N GLN A 95 14.73 -7.14 6.14
CA GLN A 95 15.43 -5.86 6.02
C GLN A 95 15.40 -5.07 7.34
N LEU A 96 14.27 -5.09 8.05
CA LEU A 96 14.13 -4.43 9.36
C LEU A 96 15.12 -4.98 10.40
N ASP A 97 15.37 -6.29 10.37
CA ASP A 97 16.37 -6.95 11.23
C ASP A 97 17.82 -6.49 10.96
N LYS A 98 18.07 -5.90 9.78
CA LYS A 98 19.42 -5.45 9.38
C LYS A 98 19.60 -3.95 9.53
N LEU A 99 18.68 -3.17 8.99
CA LEU A 99 18.79 -1.72 8.95
C LEU A 99 17.41 -1.11 8.68
N THR A 100 16.92 -0.33 9.60
CA THR A 100 15.61 0.33 9.52
C THR A 100 15.66 1.64 8.74
N HIS A 101 16.75 2.42 8.89
CA HIS A 101 16.85 3.74 8.28
C HIS A 101 18.29 4.06 7.88
N ALA A 102 18.48 4.63 6.70
CA ALA A 102 19.80 4.92 6.13
C ALA A 102 19.93 6.36 5.60
N LEU A 103 18.95 7.23 5.81
CA LEU A 103 18.90 8.54 5.15
C LEU A 103 19.02 8.37 3.60
N ASP A 104 19.84 9.18 2.98
CA ASP A 104 20.22 9.10 1.56
C ASP A 104 21.53 8.33 1.31
N ILE A 105 22.11 7.76 2.39
CA ILE A 105 23.32 6.93 2.30
C ILE A 105 22.99 5.68 1.48
N PRO A 106 23.83 5.29 0.51
CA PRO A 106 23.55 4.15 -0.36
C PRO A 106 23.50 2.84 0.42
N THR A 107 22.48 2.03 0.13
CA THR A 107 22.35 0.65 0.58
C THR A 107 22.23 -0.26 -0.62
N PRO A 108 22.59 -1.56 -0.52
CA PRO A 108 22.42 -2.49 -1.63
C PRO A 108 21.00 -2.51 -2.19
N GLN A 109 19.97 -2.49 -1.33
CA GLN A 109 18.56 -2.51 -1.72
C GLN A 109 18.15 -1.24 -2.46
N ARG A 110 18.62 -0.06 -1.98
CA ARG A 110 18.36 1.21 -2.65
C ARG A 110 18.98 1.23 -4.06
N ILE A 111 20.22 0.80 -4.19
CA ILE A 111 20.90 0.77 -5.50
C ILE A 111 20.22 -0.21 -6.46
N GLN A 112 19.89 -1.43 -6.03
CA GLN A 112 19.16 -2.39 -6.85
C GLN A 112 17.81 -1.84 -7.33
N LEU A 113 17.07 -1.14 -6.47
CA LEU A 113 15.81 -0.51 -6.86
C LEU A 113 16.02 0.57 -7.91
N VAL A 114 17.00 1.47 -7.72
CA VAL A 114 17.33 2.54 -8.66
C VAL A 114 17.73 1.97 -10.03
N GLU A 115 18.62 0.99 -10.06
CA GLU A 115 19.04 0.31 -11.29
C GLU A 115 17.82 -0.31 -12.02
N LYS A 116 16.94 -0.98 -11.28
CA LYS A 116 15.73 -1.57 -11.85
C LYS A 116 14.79 -0.51 -12.45
N LEU A 117 14.57 0.61 -11.75
CA LEU A 117 13.72 1.70 -12.23
C LEU A 117 14.30 2.35 -13.49
N VAL A 118 15.62 2.58 -13.54
CA VAL A 118 16.31 3.10 -14.73
C VAL A 118 16.20 2.15 -15.92
N GLN A 119 16.31 0.83 -15.69
CA GLN A 119 16.18 -0.19 -16.74
C GLN A 119 14.77 -0.27 -17.33
N ILE A 120 13.71 -0.06 -16.53
CA ILE A 120 12.32 -0.13 -16.99
C ILE A 120 11.74 1.22 -17.38
N ALA A 121 12.50 2.31 -17.29
CA ALA A 121 12.06 3.64 -17.67
C ALA A 121 11.63 3.68 -19.15
N PRO A 122 10.60 4.47 -19.51
CA PRO A 122 10.07 4.50 -20.86
C PRO A 122 10.97 5.27 -21.84
N GLY A 123 10.96 4.87 -23.11
CA GLY A 123 11.58 5.59 -24.22
C GLY A 123 13.05 5.93 -23.99
N GLY A 124 13.44 7.14 -24.30
CA GLY A 124 14.83 7.64 -24.17
C GLY A 124 15.34 7.80 -22.75
N LEU A 125 14.49 7.61 -21.75
CA LEU A 125 14.90 7.60 -20.33
C LEU A 125 15.51 6.26 -19.89
N ARG A 126 15.27 5.18 -20.64
CA ARG A 126 15.81 3.85 -20.33
C ARG A 126 17.33 3.86 -20.37
N GLY A 127 17.94 3.51 -19.26
CA GLY A 127 19.40 3.52 -19.10
C GLY A 127 20.04 4.92 -19.03
N ASN A 128 19.27 6.00 -19.23
CA ASN A 128 19.76 7.37 -19.29
C ASN A 128 18.94 8.30 -18.38
N SER A 129 18.57 7.82 -17.21
CA SER A 129 17.80 8.60 -16.25
C SER A 129 18.35 8.45 -14.83
N ARG A 130 17.90 9.30 -13.94
CA ARG A 130 18.18 9.23 -12.50
C ARG A 130 16.87 9.21 -11.74
N VAL A 131 16.87 8.56 -10.58
CA VAL A 131 15.67 8.42 -9.73
C VAL A 131 15.78 9.39 -8.57
N LEU A 132 14.75 10.24 -8.42
CA LEU A 132 14.53 11.06 -7.25
C LEU A 132 13.48 10.41 -6.38
N PHE A 133 13.81 10.08 -5.15
CA PHE A 133 12.83 9.66 -4.14
C PHE A 133 12.36 10.89 -3.37
N GLY A 134 11.05 11.15 -3.42
CA GLY A 134 10.39 12.16 -2.61
C GLY A 134 9.89 11.58 -1.28
N GLY A 135 8.87 12.19 -0.72
CA GLY A 135 8.13 11.65 0.43
C GLY A 135 7.25 10.44 0.05
N PRO A 136 6.46 9.93 1.02
CA PRO A 136 5.71 8.68 0.85
C PRO A 136 4.42 8.81 0.03
N THR A 137 4.07 10.01 -0.44
CA THR A 137 2.81 10.24 -1.15
C THR A 137 2.99 10.56 -2.63
N GLY A 138 1.94 10.35 -3.44
CA GLY A 138 1.93 10.77 -4.84
C GLY A 138 2.09 12.28 -5.00
N SER A 139 1.58 13.07 -4.07
CA SER A 139 1.76 14.54 -4.04
C SER A 139 3.22 14.92 -3.92
N ASP A 140 3.98 14.24 -3.09
CA ASP A 140 5.44 14.46 -2.94
C ASP A 140 6.19 14.18 -4.25
N ALA A 141 5.77 13.14 -4.97
CA ALA A 141 6.36 12.80 -6.27
C ALA A 141 6.07 13.89 -7.32
N ILE A 142 4.84 14.40 -7.37
CA ILE A 142 4.45 15.51 -8.26
C ILE A 142 5.17 16.79 -7.89
N GLU A 143 5.29 17.12 -6.60
CA GLU A 143 6.05 18.28 -6.14
C GLU A 143 7.54 18.17 -6.56
N GLY A 144 8.14 17.00 -6.39
CA GLY A 144 9.48 16.71 -6.86
C GLY A 144 9.64 16.93 -8.38
N ALA A 145 8.69 16.41 -9.16
CA ALA A 145 8.69 16.59 -10.62
C ALA A 145 8.58 18.06 -11.02
N LEU A 146 7.69 18.83 -10.39
CA LEU A 146 7.55 20.27 -10.65
C LEU A 146 8.81 21.06 -10.29
N LYS A 147 9.48 20.73 -9.18
CA LYS A 147 10.75 21.34 -8.79
C LYS A 147 11.85 21.06 -9.84
N VAL A 148 11.99 19.80 -10.26
CA VAL A 148 12.96 19.43 -11.29
C VAL A 148 12.68 20.18 -12.60
N ALA A 149 11.42 20.23 -13.05
CA ALA A 149 11.03 20.96 -14.26
C ALA A 149 11.30 22.47 -14.18
N LYS A 150 11.19 23.06 -13.00
CA LYS A 150 11.43 24.50 -12.80
C LYS A 150 12.92 24.86 -12.80
N PHE A 151 13.80 23.93 -12.41
CA PHE A 151 15.25 24.17 -12.31
C PHE A 151 16.03 23.71 -13.54
N ASN A 152 15.37 23.14 -14.56
CA ASN A 152 15.91 22.85 -15.87
C ASN A 152 15.28 23.80 -16.90
#